data_f40b45b5186ad306aa8632003fdaafbf
#
_entry.id   f40b45b5186ad306aa8632003fdaafbf
#
_cell.length_a   1.000
_cell.length_b   1.000
_cell.length_c   1.000
_cell.angle_alpha   90.00
_cell.angle_beta   90.00
_cell.angle_gamma   90.00
#
_symmetry.space_group_name_H-M   'P 1'
#
loop_
_entity.id
_entity.type
_entity.pdbx_description
1 polymer ?
#
loop_
_entity_poly.entity_id
_entity_poly.type
_entity_poly.pdbx_seq_one_letter_code
_entity_poly.pdbx_strand_id
1 'polypeptide(L)'
;MKRFIIGISAIILLLFIGFVAVFYGGFYVDSGRDNHVNTFVRTENKEILIKDKDEWKPFEVRGMDMGSGIPGEWSTDYAITKETYLHWFQLIQEAGANTLRVYSVQNPSFYKAFYEYNSQHEEPLYLLQGIWVNDYIQNSRVDAYADSFAGKLLDNCLVTVDVIHGKRLIINNDADTSTGLYLHDVSKWVLGYIIGNGWEDTTVAYTDEKYPDMEPYKGTYLTASKDASAFESLLAETGDKMLHYESTRYDEQRLISFSSGNATDPFDYPKEIAEYFRKCARIDTEHITATDKFISGQFASYSASPYDQDYFSCMEYTTWNSLSDKKIDFSDCITPDGKRNTYRAYLRLLNEHHTMPVLAVEFGAATGRGEIQENPVTSRGLGYYSEKEQGKILVDCYEDIMAAGLSGG
;
A
#
# COMPACT_ATOMS: atom_id res chain seq x y z
N MET A 1 1.44 -9.61 -57.96
CA MET A 1 1.09 -10.45 -56.79
C MET A 1 2.00 -10.22 -55.58
N LYS A 2 3.34 -10.40 -55.63
CA LYS A 2 4.24 -10.16 -54.47
C LYS A 2 4.10 -8.76 -53.83
N ARG A 3 4.13 -7.68 -54.62
CA ARG A 3 3.99 -6.29 -54.10
C ARG A 3 2.64 -6.04 -53.47
N PHE A 4 1.56 -6.66 -53.95
CA PHE A 4 0.23 -6.55 -53.37
C PHE A 4 0.13 -7.28 -52.00
N ILE A 5 0.72 -8.47 -51.91
CA ILE A 5 0.80 -9.24 -50.66
C ILE A 5 1.64 -8.49 -49.63
N ILE A 6 2.77 -7.89 -50.02
CA ILE A 6 3.60 -7.07 -49.12
C ILE A 6 2.80 -5.84 -48.61
N GLY A 7 2.02 -5.18 -49.48
CA GLY A 7 1.19 -4.04 -49.08
C GLY A 7 0.11 -4.42 -48.07
N ILE A 8 -0.59 -5.55 -48.29
CA ILE A 8 -1.59 -6.04 -47.34
C ILE A 8 -0.94 -6.43 -46.01
N SER A 9 0.20 -7.14 -46.03
CA SER A 9 0.91 -7.51 -44.81
C SER A 9 1.39 -6.30 -44.02
N ALA A 10 1.84 -5.24 -44.69
CA ALA A 10 2.22 -3.99 -44.03
C ALA A 10 1.02 -3.30 -43.37
N ILE A 11 -0.13 -3.29 -44.04
CA ILE A 11 -1.37 -2.69 -43.45
C ILE A 11 -1.82 -3.50 -42.23
N ILE A 12 -1.84 -4.83 -42.31
CA ILE A 12 -2.20 -5.70 -41.17
C ILE A 12 -1.23 -5.49 -40.00
N LEU A 13 0.07 -5.36 -40.27
CA LEU A 13 1.07 -5.10 -39.24
C LEU A 13 0.85 -3.72 -38.58
N LEU A 14 0.57 -2.69 -39.37
CA LEU A 14 0.27 -1.35 -38.82
C LEU A 14 -1.00 -1.33 -37.99
N LEU A 15 -2.06 -2.03 -38.41
CA LEU A 15 -3.29 -2.17 -37.65
C LEU A 15 -3.03 -2.95 -36.35
N PHE A 16 -2.21 -4.00 -36.39
CA PHE A 16 -1.83 -4.76 -35.20
C PHE A 16 -1.00 -3.91 -34.22
N ILE A 17 -0.01 -3.15 -34.72
CA ILE A 17 0.78 -2.24 -33.89
C ILE A 17 -0.14 -1.16 -33.28
N GLY A 18 -1.06 -0.58 -34.07
CA GLY A 18 -2.04 0.38 -33.57
C GLY A 18 -2.96 -0.22 -32.50
N PHE A 19 -3.42 -1.45 -32.70
CA PHE A 19 -4.20 -2.18 -31.70
C PHE A 19 -3.41 -2.38 -30.40
N VAL A 20 -2.17 -2.89 -30.48
CA VAL A 20 -1.31 -3.06 -29.30
C VAL A 20 -1.05 -1.73 -28.59
N ALA A 21 -0.74 -0.67 -29.34
CA ALA A 21 -0.51 0.66 -28.76
C ALA A 21 -1.74 1.21 -28.02
N VAL A 22 -2.93 1.04 -28.60
CA VAL A 22 -4.18 1.54 -27.99
C VAL A 22 -4.62 0.69 -26.80
N PHE A 23 -4.56 -0.64 -26.91
CA PHE A 23 -5.12 -1.52 -25.88
C PHE A 23 -4.13 -1.93 -24.79
N TYR A 24 -2.82 -1.90 -25.09
CA TYR A 24 -1.77 -2.35 -24.17
C TYR A 24 -0.66 -1.33 -23.94
N GLY A 25 -0.58 -0.27 -24.75
CA GLY A 25 0.42 0.79 -24.60
C GLY A 25 0.04 1.91 -23.62
N GLY A 26 -1.07 1.77 -22.90
CA GLY A 26 -1.55 2.79 -21.96
C GLY A 26 -2.18 4.02 -22.62
N PHE A 27 -2.41 4.00 -23.95
CA PHE A 27 -3.08 5.10 -24.62
C PHE A 27 -4.55 5.17 -24.22
N TYR A 28 -4.96 6.29 -23.68
CA TYR A 28 -6.32 6.57 -23.25
C TYR A 28 -6.72 8.00 -23.61
N VAL A 29 -7.94 8.17 -24.07
CA VAL A 29 -8.56 9.47 -24.31
C VAL A 29 -9.80 9.55 -23.44
N ASP A 30 -9.77 10.44 -22.47
CA ASP A 30 -10.96 10.77 -21.68
C ASP A 30 -11.99 11.43 -22.60
N SER A 31 -13.16 10.80 -22.72
CA SER A 31 -14.27 11.30 -23.53
C SER A 31 -15.24 12.18 -22.73
N GLY A 32 -14.97 12.41 -21.44
CA GLY A 32 -15.85 13.17 -20.54
C GLY A 32 -17.23 12.52 -20.35
N ARG A 33 -17.34 11.19 -20.52
CA ARG A 33 -18.59 10.47 -20.29
C ARG A 33 -18.85 10.40 -18.79
N ASP A 34 -20.08 10.65 -18.42
CA ASP A 34 -20.57 10.37 -17.07
C ASP A 34 -20.89 8.87 -16.97
N ASN A 35 -19.92 8.09 -16.55
CA ASN A 35 -20.00 6.64 -16.51
C ASN A 35 -20.64 6.19 -15.19
N HIS A 36 -21.40 5.09 -15.25
CA HIS A 36 -21.84 4.43 -14.03
C HIS A 36 -20.69 3.61 -13.47
N VAL A 37 -20.11 4.11 -12.39
CA VAL A 37 -18.97 3.47 -11.73
C VAL A 37 -19.45 2.39 -10.78
N ASN A 38 -18.80 1.23 -10.83
CA ASN A 38 -19.07 0.09 -9.98
C ASN A 38 -17.97 -0.10 -8.94
N THR A 39 -18.34 -0.68 -7.80
CA THR A 39 -17.40 -1.21 -6.83
C THR A 39 -17.97 -2.45 -6.16
N PHE A 40 -17.09 -3.37 -5.74
CA PHE A 40 -17.44 -4.51 -4.92
C PHE A 40 -16.92 -4.37 -3.48
N VAL A 41 -16.19 -3.30 -3.19
CA VAL A 41 -15.59 -3.01 -1.88
C VAL A 41 -15.82 -1.55 -1.54
N ARG A 42 -16.16 -1.26 -0.28
CA ARG A 42 -16.27 0.11 0.21
C ARG A 42 -15.92 0.22 1.68
N THR A 43 -15.69 1.44 2.14
CA THR A 43 -15.59 1.73 3.57
C THR A 43 -16.90 2.32 4.09
N GLU A 44 -17.25 1.96 5.32
CA GLU A 44 -18.34 2.58 6.05
C GLU A 44 -17.93 2.73 7.51
N ASN A 45 -17.84 3.96 7.99
CA ASN A 45 -17.21 4.25 9.28
C ASN A 45 -15.79 3.67 9.37
N LYS A 46 -15.53 2.78 10.34
CA LYS A 46 -14.24 2.10 10.53
C LYS A 46 -14.21 0.67 9.99
N GLU A 47 -15.14 0.33 9.13
CA GLU A 47 -15.23 -1.02 8.56
C GLU A 47 -14.95 -1.01 7.06
N ILE A 48 -14.29 -2.05 6.60
CA ILE A 48 -14.21 -2.42 5.18
C ILE A 48 -15.36 -3.37 4.91
N LEU A 49 -16.14 -3.08 3.88
CA LEU A 49 -17.26 -3.91 3.44
C LEU A 49 -16.97 -4.46 2.05
N ILE A 50 -17.28 -5.74 1.84
CA ILE A 50 -17.28 -6.36 0.51
C ILE A 50 -18.70 -6.75 0.12
N LYS A 51 -18.95 -6.69 -1.17
CA LYS A 51 -20.25 -7.08 -1.74
C LYS A 51 -20.28 -8.58 -1.99
N ASP A 52 -21.16 -9.26 -1.24
CA ASP A 52 -21.48 -10.66 -1.48
C ASP A 52 -22.91 -10.75 -2.07
N LYS A 53 -22.98 -11.03 -3.38
CA LYS A 53 -24.21 -10.93 -4.18
C LYS A 53 -24.78 -9.51 -4.13
N ASP A 54 -25.88 -9.29 -3.40
CA ASP A 54 -26.53 -7.98 -3.25
C ASP A 54 -26.37 -7.37 -1.85
N GLU A 55 -25.64 -8.02 -0.96
CA GLU A 55 -25.44 -7.59 0.44
C GLU A 55 -24.01 -7.12 0.68
N TRP A 56 -23.86 -6.06 1.48
CA TRP A 56 -22.59 -5.60 1.97
C TRP A 56 -22.27 -6.26 3.30
N LYS A 57 -21.09 -6.90 3.40
CA LYS A 57 -20.65 -7.61 4.60
C LYS A 57 -19.33 -7.06 5.11
N PRO A 58 -19.16 -6.92 6.43
CA PRO A 58 -17.86 -6.59 7.00
C PRO A 58 -16.79 -7.58 6.56
N PHE A 59 -15.62 -7.04 6.24
CA PHE A 59 -14.47 -7.82 5.81
C PHE A 59 -13.25 -7.50 6.68
N GLU A 60 -12.84 -8.48 7.44
CA GLU A 60 -11.61 -8.44 8.23
C GLU A 60 -10.42 -8.87 7.38
N VAL A 61 -9.41 -8.00 7.26
CA VAL A 61 -8.19 -8.31 6.50
C VAL A 61 -7.27 -9.19 7.31
N ARG A 62 -7.06 -10.43 6.86
CA ARG A 62 -6.00 -11.34 7.32
C ARG A 62 -5.01 -11.49 6.18
N GLY A 63 -4.02 -10.60 6.17
CA GLY A 63 -3.13 -10.42 5.04
C GLY A 63 -1.77 -11.09 5.20
N MET A 64 -1.14 -11.34 4.06
CA MET A 64 0.25 -11.76 3.95
C MET A 64 0.97 -10.89 2.92
N ASP A 65 2.07 -10.26 3.34
CA ASP A 65 2.93 -9.51 2.42
C ASP A 65 3.76 -10.47 1.56
N MET A 66 3.84 -10.16 0.28
CA MET A 66 4.63 -10.93 -0.68
C MET A 66 5.59 -10.02 -1.46
N GLY A 67 6.88 -10.26 -1.30
CA GLY A 67 7.92 -9.60 -2.09
C GLY A 67 8.11 -10.24 -3.46
N SER A 68 9.04 -9.69 -4.25
CA SER A 68 9.40 -10.16 -5.59
C SER A 68 10.67 -11.03 -5.62
N GLY A 69 11.34 -11.23 -4.48
CA GLY A 69 12.59 -11.97 -4.39
C GLY A 69 12.42 -13.44 -4.01
N ILE A 70 13.34 -14.28 -4.48
CA ILE A 70 13.54 -15.66 -4.04
C ILE A 70 15.02 -15.90 -3.72
N PRO A 71 15.36 -16.89 -2.89
CA PRO A 71 16.73 -17.20 -2.57
C PRO A 71 17.57 -17.45 -3.85
N GLY A 72 18.67 -16.71 -4.00
CA GLY A 72 19.59 -16.82 -5.13
C GLY A 72 19.37 -15.83 -6.27
N GLU A 73 18.27 -15.08 -6.25
CA GLU A 73 17.92 -14.06 -7.25
C GLU A 73 17.66 -12.71 -6.58
N TRP A 74 17.89 -11.62 -7.27
CA TRP A 74 17.55 -10.29 -6.76
C TRP A 74 16.04 -10.03 -6.87
N SER A 75 15.50 -9.25 -5.96
CA SER A 75 14.06 -8.88 -6.01
C SER A 75 13.69 -8.14 -7.31
N THR A 76 14.64 -7.39 -7.88
CA THR A 76 14.50 -6.69 -9.16
C THR A 76 14.50 -7.61 -10.39
N ASP A 77 14.90 -8.87 -10.25
CA ASP A 77 14.88 -9.85 -11.33
C ASP A 77 13.48 -10.43 -11.56
N TYR A 78 12.59 -10.28 -10.57
CA TYR A 78 11.22 -10.80 -10.63
C TYR A 78 11.16 -12.27 -11.06
N ALA A 79 12.07 -13.09 -10.53
CA ALA A 79 12.33 -14.46 -10.99
C ALA A 79 11.30 -15.51 -10.54
N ILE A 80 10.29 -15.11 -9.74
CA ILE A 80 9.30 -16.04 -9.20
C ILE A 80 8.43 -16.59 -10.34
N THR A 81 8.33 -17.93 -10.41
CA THR A 81 7.54 -18.60 -11.45
C THR A 81 6.06 -18.67 -11.09
N LYS A 82 5.21 -18.91 -12.08
CA LYS A 82 3.77 -19.12 -11.86
C LYS A 82 3.50 -20.29 -10.92
N GLU A 83 4.21 -21.38 -11.08
CA GLU A 83 4.05 -22.59 -10.25
C GLU A 83 4.41 -22.33 -8.79
N THR A 84 5.45 -21.53 -8.55
CA THR A 84 5.84 -21.09 -7.20
C THR A 84 4.75 -20.21 -6.57
N TYR A 85 4.20 -19.26 -7.32
CA TYR A 85 3.08 -18.44 -6.83
C TYR A 85 1.86 -19.28 -6.49
N LEU A 86 1.44 -20.21 -7.34
CA LEU A 86 0.30 -21.10 -7.09
C LEU A 86 0.50 -21.90 -5.80
N HIS A 87 1.70 -22.43 -5.58
CA HIS A 87 2.02 -23.15 -4.35
C HIS A 87 1.97 -22.24 -3.12
N TRP A 88 2.50 -21.02 -3.21
CA TRP A 88 2.47 -20.08 -2.09
C TRP A 88 1.04 -19.60 -1.78
N PHE A 89 0.22 -19.35 -2.77
CA PHE A 89 -1.18 -18.98 -2.55
C PHE A 89 -1.94 -20.05 -1.79
N GLN A 90 -1.69 -21.31 -2.11
CA GLN A 90 -2.25 -22.43 -1.36
C GLN A 90 -1.80 -22.42 0.11
N LEU A 91 -0.51 -22.31 0.37
CA LEU A 91 0.04 -22.27 1.74
C LEU A 91 -0.49 -21.06 2.53
N ILE A 92 -0.59 -19.90 1.90
CA ILE A 92 -1.10 -18.67 2.51
C ILE A 92 -2.57 -18.84 2.91
N GLN A 93 -3.39 -19.40 2.04
CA GLN A 93 -4.80 -19.63 2.33
C GLN A 93 -4.97 -20.74 3.39
N GLU A 94 -4.17 -21.80 3.35
CA GLU A 94 -4.15 -22.85 4.39
C GLU A 94 -3.73 -22.29 5.77
N ALA A 95 -2.91 -21.25 5.80
CA ALA A 95 -2.56 -20.53 7.03
C ALA A 95 -3.69 -19.63 7.55
N GLY A 96 -4.80 -19.50 6.83
CA GLY A 96 -5.98 -18.72 7.22
C GLY A 96 -5.99 -17.26 6.71
N ALA A 97 -5.02 -16.86 5.88
CA ALA A 97 -5.04 -15.56 5.24
C ALA A 97 -6.09 -15.51 4.11
N ASN A 98 -6.69 -14.35 3.94
CA ASN A 98 -7.69 -14.08 2.89
C ASN A 98 -7.23 -12.98 1.91
N THR A 99 -6.11 -12.33 2.20
CA THR A 99 -5.62 -11.18 1.44
C THR A 99 -4.11 -11.27 1.23
N LEU A 100 -3.66 -10.90 0.04
CA LEU A 100 -2.25 -10.67 -0.27
C LEU A 100 -1.99 -9.17 -0.35
N ARG A 101 -0.80 -8.73 0.07
CA ARG A 101 -0.26 -7.44 -0.30
C ARG A 101 1.00 -7.63 -1.12
N VAL A 102 1.15 -6.88 -2.20
CA VAL A 102 2.40 -6.74 -2.94
C VAL A 102 2.84 -5.28 -2.93
N TYR A 103 4.15 -5.04 -2.94
CA TYR A 103 4.71 -3.69 -2.78
C TYR A 103 4.70 -2.86 -4.06
N SER A 104 4.75 -3.56 -5.21
CA SER A 104 4.78 -2.95 -6.54
C SER A 104 4.18 -3.89 -7.58
N VAL A 105 4.16 -3.48 -8.84
CA VAL A 105 3.73 -4.33 -9.94
C VAL A 105 4.66 -5.54 -10.04
N GLN A 106 4.11 -6.73 -9.82
CA GLN A 106 4.81 -8.02 -9.92
C GLN A 106 4.93 -8.45 -11.39
N ASN A 107 5.68 -9.52 -11.65
CA ASN A 107 5.79 -10.05 -12.99
C ASN A 107 4.43 -10.60 -13.52
N PRO A 108 4.24 -10.74 -14.85
CA PRO A 108 2.99 -11.26 -15.42
C PRO A 108 2.59 -12.65 -14.92
N SER A 109 3.57 -13.44 -14.43
CA SER A 109 3.33 -14.77 -13.88
C SER A 109 2.54 -14.71 -12.58
N PHE A 110 2.73 -13.65 -11.75
CA PHE A 110 1.94 -13.41 -10.54
C PHE A 110 0.45 -13.23 -10.88
N TYR A 111 0.13 -12.28 -11.76
CA TYR A 111 -1.27 -12.00 -12.10
C TYR A 111 -1.94 -13.16 -12.81
N LYS A 112 -1.18 -13.91 -13.63
CA LYS A 112 -1.66 -15.15 -14.24
C LYS A 112 -1.95 -16.22 -13.20
N ALA A 113 -1.04 -16.46 -12.25
CA ALA A 113 -1.23 -17.40 -11.15
C ALA A 113 -2.41 -17.00 -10.28
N PHE A 114 -2.53 -15.72 -9.93
CA PHE A 114 -3.60 -15.18 -9.10
C PHE A 114 -4.98 -15.33 -9.76
N TYR A 115 -5.06 -15.06 -11.07
CA TYR A 115 -6.26 -15.31 -11.86
C TYR A 115 -6.63 -16.79 -11.91
N GLU A 116 -5.66 -17.67 -12.22
CA GLU A 116 -5.88 -19.12 -12.29
C GLU A 116 -6.32 -19.68 -10.94
N TYR A 117 -5.64 -19.28 -9.85
CA TYR A 117 -5.95 -19.71 -8.50
C TYR A 117 -7.38 -19.33 -8.10
N ASN A 118 -7.70 -18.05 -8.13
CA ASN A 118 -9.00 -17.55 -7.70
C ASN A 118 -10.17 -18.00 -8.58
N SER A 119 -9.91 -18.31 -9.86
CA SER A 119 -10.95 -18.84 -10.76
C SER A 119 -11.34 -20.28 -10.44
N GLN A 120 -10.57 -20.99 -9.61
CA GLN A 120 -10.79 -22.39 -9.23
C GLN A 120 -11.25 -22.57 -7.77
N HIS A 121 -11.27 -21.47 -6.99
CA HIS A 121 -11.62 -21.49 -5.56
C HIS A 121 -12.89 -20.69 -5.31
N GLU A 122 -13.79 -21.24 -4.50
CA GLU A 122 -15.03 -20.55 -4.08
C GLU A 122 -14.74 -19.36 -3.16
N GLU A 123 -13.74 -19.52 -2.29
CA GLU A 123 -13.23 -18.45 -1.42
C GLU A 123 -11.93 -17.89 -2.04
N PRO A 124 -11.99 -16.73 -2.70
CA PRO A 124 -10.81 -16.17 -3.35
C PRO A 124 -9.84 -15.54 -2.32
N LEU A 125 -8.58 -15.49 -2.68
CA LEU A 125 -7.63 -14.53 -2.09
C LEU A 125 -7.90 -13.15 -2.67
N TYR A 126 -7.94 -12.13 -1.82
CA TYR A 126 -7.99 -10.74 -2.27
C TYR A 126 -6.59 -10.13 -2.39
N LEU A 127 -6.49 -8.99 -3.02
CA LEU A 127 -5.23 -8.29 -3.25
C LEU A 127 -5.31 -6.82 -2.81
N LEU A 128 -4.34 -6.40 -2.02
CA LEU A 128 -3.97 -5.00 -1.82
C LEU A 128 -2.73 -4.73 -2.68
N GLN A 129 -2.88 -3.90 -3.70
CA GLN A 129 -1.83 -3.62 -4.66
C GLN A 129 -1.04 -2.39 -4.26
N GLY A 130 0.22 -2.57 -3.90
CA GLY A 130 1.14 -1.49 -3.60
C GLY A 130 1.61 -0.76 -4.85
N ILE A 131 1.91 0.52 -4.67
CA ILE A 131 2.47 1.42 -5.68
C ILE A 131 3.59 2.20 -5.01
N TRP A 132 4.78 2.08 -5.55
CA TRP A 132 5.97 2.68 -4.98
C TRP A 132 6.72 3.52 -6.00
N VAL A 133 7.45 4.49 -5.50
CA VAL A 133 8.46 5.26 -6.22
C VAL A 133 9.66 5.44 -5.31
N ASN A 134 10.86 5.51 -5.88
CA ASN A 134 12.05 5.77 -5.09
C ASN A 134 12.02 7.21 -4.53
N ASP A 135 11.86 7.33 -3.23
CA ASP A 135 11.76 8.58 -2.48
C ASP A 135 13.05 8.92 -1.70
N TYR A 136 14.11 8.12 -1.85
CA TYR A 136 15.39 8.32 -1.21
C TYR A 136 16.52 8.43 -2.23
N ILE A 137 17.34 9.46 -2.09
CA ILE A 137 18.61 9.61 -2.84
C ILE A 137 19.73 9.88 -1.83
N GLN A 138 20.72 9.02 -1.78
CA GLN A 138 21.85 9.16 -0.86
C GLN A 138 22.53 10.53 -1.01
N ASN A 139 22.70 11.24 0.12
CA ASN A 139 23.32 12.57 0.22
C ASN A 139 22.60 13.66 -0.60
N SER A 140 21.32 13.49 -0.90
CA SER A 140 20.51 14.47 -1.62
C SER A 140 19.14 14.62 -0.96
N ARG A 141 18.45 15.73 -1.28
CA ARG A 141 17.07 15.96 -0.90
C ARG A 141 16.18 15.71 -2.12
N VAL A 142 15.10 14.99 -1.93
CA VAL A 142 14.12 14.72 -2.98
C VAL A 142 13.00 15.74 -2.86
N ASP A 143 12.71 16.42 -3.95
CA ASP A 143 11.54 17.30 -4.10
C ASP A 143 10.39 16.48 -4.67
N ALA A 144 9.36 16.25 -3.86
CA ALA A 144 8.24 15.42 -4.30
C ALA A 144 7.41 16.04 -5.44
N TYR A 145 7.51 17.36 -5.66
CA TYR A 145 6.87 18.01 -6.82
C TYR A 145 7.73 18.00 -8.09
N ALA A 146 8.96 17.48 -8.03
CA ALA A 146 9.73 17.27 -9.24
C ALA A 146 9.08 16.19 -10.11
N ASP A 147 9.15 16.36 -11.44
CA ASP A 147 8.60 15.39 -12.41
C ASP A 147 9.18 13.97 -12.24
N SER A 148 10.45 13.89 -11.82
CA SER A 148 11.11 12.62 -11.49
C SER A 148 10.48 11.88 -10.31
N PHE A 149 9.71 12.57 -9.45
CA PHE A 149 8.96 11.96 -8.35
C PHE A 149 7.46 11.97 -8.64
N ALA A 150 6.81 13.16 -8.69
CA ALA A 150 5.36 13.27 -8.87
C ALA A 150 4.89 12.65 -10.20
N GLY A 151 5.60 12.95 -11.30
CA GLY A 151 5.28 12.38 -12.61
C GLY A 151 5.45 10.87 -12.63
N LYS A 152 6.56 10.36 -12.04
CA LYS A 152 6.81 8.92 -11.95
C LYS A 152 5.80 8.22 -11.05
N LEU A 153 5.44 8.80 -9.89
CA LEU A 153 4.44 8.23 -8.98
C LEU A 153 3.08 8.10 -9.68
N LEU A 154 2.64 9.17 -10.36
CA LEU A 154 1.40 9.14 -11.12
C LEU A 154 1.45 8.11 -12.25
N ASP A 155 2.55 8.03 -13.00
CA ASP A 155 2.70 7.03 -14.07
C ASP A 155 2.62 5.60 -13.50
N ASN A 156 3.29 5.31 -12.39
CA ASN A 156 3.19 4.03 -11.69
C ASN A 156 1.75 3.73 -11.24
N CYS A 157 0.98 4.74 -10.79
CA CYS A 157 -0.44 4.58 -10.46
C CYS A 157 -1.26 4.15 -11.69
N LEU A 158 -1.12 4.85 -12.81
CA LEU A 158 -1.87 4.55 -14.04
C LEU A 158 -1.47 3.21 -14.64
N VAL A 159 -0.17 2.88 -14.63
CA VAL A 159 0.35 1.57 -15.04
C VAL A 159 -0.25 0.46 -14.20
N THR A 160 -0.32 0.65 -12.88
CA THR A 160 -0.88 -0.34 -11.95
C THR A 160 -2.37 -0.60 -12.23
N VAL A 161 -3.14 0.44 -12.49
CA VAL A 161 -4.56 0.30 -12.89
C VAL A 161 -4.67 -0.58 -14.15
N ASP A 162 -3.90 -0.27 -15.20
CA ASP A 162 -3.93 -1.07 -16.42
C ASP A 162 -3.50 -2.52 -16.21
N VAL A 163 -2.51 -2.75 -15.34
CA VAL A 163 -2.00 -4.10 -15.03
C VAL A 163 -3.07 -4.97 -14.37
N ILE A 164 -3.78 -4.45 -13.36
CA ILE A 164 -4.82 -5.23 -12.68
C ILE A 164 -6.01 -5.54 -13.58
N HIS A 165 -6.27 -4.68 -14.57
CA HIS A 165 -7.27 -4.91 -15.62
C HIS A 165 -6.77 -5.75 -16.80
N GLY A 166 -5.54 -6.25 -16.74
CA GLY A 166 -4.96 -7.12 -17.78
C GLY A 166 -4.76 -6.41 -19.11
N LYS A 167 -4.46 -5.11 -19.12
CA LYS A 167 -4.35 -4.29 -20.33
C LYS A 167 -3.07 -3.46 -20.39
N ARG A 168 -1.92 -4.07 -20.08
CA ARG A 168 -0.64 -3.35 -20.11
C ARG A 168 0.49 -4.17 -20.73
N LEU A 169 1.30 -3.48 -21.53
CA LEU A 169 2.62 -3.93 -21.96
C LEU A 169 3.65 -2.99 -21.33
N ILE A 170 4.54 -3.53 -20.50
CA ILE A 170 5.67 -2.81 -19.92
C ILE A 170 6.93 -3.30 -20.60
N ILE A 171 7.65 -2.38 -21.25
CA ILE A 171 8.85 -2.70 -22.05
C ILE A 171 10.12 -2.31 -21.27
N ASN A 172 10.07 -1.19 -20.54
CA ASN A 172 11.21 -0.68 -19.79
C ASN A 172 11.24 -1.27 -18.38
N ASN A 173 12.40 -1.79 -17.98
CA ASN A 173 12.60 -2.25 -16.61
C ASN A 173 13.04 -1.08 -15.76
N ASP A 174 12.09 -0.46 -15.11
CA ASP A 174 12.36 0.40 -13.94
C ASP A 174 12.33 -0.48 -12.70
N ALA A 175 13.16 -0.21 -11.70
CA ALA A 175 13.22 -1.01 -10.46
C ALA A 175 11.85 -1.18 -9.76
N ASP A 176 10.92 -0.29 -10.07
CA ASP A 176 9.59 -0.20 -9.43
C ASP A 176 8.53 -1.11 -10.08
N THR A 177 8.78 -1.61 -11.29
CA THR A 177 7.80 -2.41 -12.05
C THR A 177 8.50 -3.51 -12.86
N SER A 178 7.88 -4.68 -12.94
CA SER A 178 8.36 -5.75 -13.80
C SER A 178 7.94 -5.57 -15.25
N THR A 179 8.83 -5.92 -16.19
CA THR A 179 8.52 -5.92 -17.62
C THR A 179 7.62 -7.09 -18.01
N GLY A 180 6.83 -6.92 -19.06
CA GLY A 180 6.06 -8.00 -19.66
C GLY A 180 4.70 -7.57 -20.18
N LEU A 181 3.94 -8.55 -20.65
CA LEU A 181 2.59 -8.37 -21.17
C LEU A 181 1.57 -8.90 -20.17
N TYR A 182 0.74 -8.01 -19.65
CA TYR A 182 -0.28 -8.28 -18.64
C TYR A 182 -1.63 -8.45 -19.33
N LEU A 183 -2.17 -9.69 -19.29
CA LEU A 183 -3.38 -10.10 -20.03
C LEU A 183 -4.50 -10.62 -19.13
N HIS A 184 -4.24 -10.79 -17.83
CA HIS A 184 -5.20 -11.40 -16.90
C HIS A 184 -5.83 -10.30 -16.06
N ASP A 185 -7.13 -10.11 -16.27
CA ASP A 185 -7.94 -9.20 -15.47
C ASP A 185 -8.20 -9.82 -14.09
N VAL A 186 -7.58 -9.24 -13.06
CA VAL A 186 -7.73 -9.64 -11.66
C VAL A 186 -8.53 -8.62 -10.85
N SER A 187 -9.04 -7.60 -11.51
CA SER A 187 -9.69 -6.44 -10.91
C SER A 187 -10.76 -6.79 -9.89
N LYS A 188 -11.55 -7.82 -10.14
CA LYS A 188 -12.63 -8.27 -9.26
C LYS A 188 -12.19 -8.83 -7.90
N TRP A 189 -10.89 -9.01 -7.69
CA TRP A 189 -10.31 -9.46 -6.41
C TRP A 189 -9.35 -8.45 -5.80
N VAL A 190 -9.19 -7.28 -6.40
CA VAL A 190 -8.34 -6.21 -5.87
C VAL A 190 -9.17 -5.30 -4.97
N LEU A 191 -8.94 -5.39 -3.65
CA LEU A 191 -9.63 -4.56 -2.65
C LEU A 191 -9.27 -3.08 -2.80
N GLY A 192 -8.01 -2.80 -3.04
CA GLY A 192 -7.55 -1.41 -3.08
C GLY A 192 -6.08 -1.26 -3.44
N TYR A 193 -5.70 0.01 -3.51
CA TYR A 193 -4.35 0.47 -3.77
C TYR A 193 -3.73 1.04 -2.51
N ILE A 194 -2.44 0.75 -2.29
CA ILE A 194 -1.63 1.36 -1.25
C ILE A 194 -0.55 2.19 -1.95
N ILE A 195 -0.69 3.51 -1.91
CA ILE A 195 0.27 4.45 -2.50
C ILE A 195 1.36 4.75 -1.47
N GLY A 196 2.59 4.41 -1.82
CA GLY A 196 3.75 4.47 -0.94
C GLY A 196 4.01 3.17 -0.16
N ASN A 197 5.19 3.11 0.47
CA ASN A 197 5.61 1.98 1.31
C ASN A 197 6.28 2.47 2.61
N GLY A 198 5.64 3.44 3.29
CA GLY A 198 6.27 4.25 4.32
C GLY A 198 7.19 5.28 3.65
N TRP A 199 6.81 6.56 3.67
CA TRP A 199 7.56 7.59 2.98
C TRP A 199 8.82 7.96 3.75
N GLU A 200 9.89 8.27 3.03
CA GLU A 200 11.10 8.84 3.60
C GLU A 200 10.78 10.19 4.26
N ASP A 201 11.01 10.32 5.55
CA ASP A 201 10.62 11.47 6.34
C ASP A 201 11.31 12.77 5.89
N THR A 202 12.57 12.66 5.46
CA THR A 202 13.34 13.81 4.94
C THR A 202 12.80 14.33 3.61
N THR A 203 12.22 13.47 2.78
CA THR A 203 11.56 13.87 1.52
C THR A 203 10.25 14.59 1.80
N VAL A 204 9.47 14.09 2.74
CA VAL A 204 8.24 14.75 3.19
C VAL A 204 8.55 16.11 3.79
N ALA A 205 9.44 16.18 4.78
CA ALA A 205 9.81 17.41 5.45
C ALA A 205 10.39 18.46 4.48
N TYR A 206 11.25 18.05 3.56
CA TYR A 206 11.84 18.97 2.57
C TYR A 206 10.79 19.53 1.62
N THR A 207 9.83 18.72 1.21
CA THR A 207 8.75 19.15 0.32
C THR A 207 7.84 20.16 1.03
N ASP A 208 7.47 19.89 2.27
CA ASP A 208 6.61 20.77 3.06
C ASP A 208 7.33 22.10 3.39
N GLU A 209 8.65 22.06 3.73
CA GLU A 209 9.46 23.27 3.92
C GLU A 209 9.59 24.10 2.65
N LYS A 210 9.68 23.46 1.49
CA LYS A 210 9.86 24.14 0.21
C LYS A 210 8.59 24.82 -0.29
N TYR A 211 7.42 24.30 0.04
CA TYR A 211 6.13 24.77 -0.45
C TYR A 211 5.16 25.12 0.69
N PRO A 212 5.56 26.01 1.64
CA PRO A 212 4.78 26.26 2.86
C PRO A 212 3.42 26.93 2.63
N ASP A 213 3.28 27.66 1.52
CA ASP A 213 2.07 28.43 1.17
C ASP A 213 1.30 27.81 0.01
N MET A 214 1.50 26.50 -0.22
CA MET A 214 0.80 25.82 -1.30
C MET A 214 -0.71 25.72 -0.99
N GLU A 215 -1.52 26.13 -1.98
CA GLU A 215 -2.97 25.95 -1.88
C GLU A 215 -3.33 24.47 -1.87
N PRO A 216 -4.18 24.00 -0.93
CA PRO A 216 -4.58 22.60 -0.85
C PRO A 216 -5.26 22.13 -2.14
N TYR A 217 -4.92 20.92 -2.58
CA TYR A 217 -5.49 20.32 -3.78
C TYR A 217 -7.01 20.13 -3.67
N LYS A 218 -7.72 20.43 -4.76
CA LYS A 218 -9.17 20.21 -4.88
C LYS A 218 -9.47 19.40 -6.12
N GLY A 219 -9.76 18.13 -5.93
CA GLY A 219 -10.06 17.18 -7.00
C GLY A 219 -11.53 16.83 -7.12
N THR A 220 -11.77 15.86 -7.97
CA THR A 220 -13.11 15.32 -8.24
C THR A 220 -13.51 14.23 -7.25
N TYR A 221 -12.57 13.39 -6.85
CA TYR A 221 -12.74 12.23 -5.97
C TYR A 221 -12.10 12.44 -4.60
N LEU A 222 -10.94 13.11 -4.58
CA LEU A 222 -10.20 13.45 -3.36
C LEU A 222 -9.92 14.94 -3.30
N THR A 223 -9.91 15.46 -2.08
CA THR A 223 -9.57 16.85 -1.81
C THR A 223 -8.71 16.96 -0.57
N ALA A 224 -7.69 17.81 -0.60
CA ALA A 224 -6.90 18.13 0.56
C ALA A 224 -7.60 19.20 1.41
N SER A 225 -7.58 19.04 2.73
CA SER A 225 -8.11 20.02 3.68
C SER A 225 -7.22 21.27 3.73
N LYS A 226 -7.69 22.31 4.38
CA LYS A 226 -6.89 23.53 4.60
C LYS A 226 -5.66 23.30 5.51
N ASP A 227 -5.67 22.25 6.29
CA ASP A 227 -4.60 21.89 7.23
C ASP A 227 -3.60 20.90 6.60
N ALA A 228 -3.86 20.48 5.34
CA ALA A 228 -2.99 19.56 4.62
C ALA A 228 -1.65 20.22 4.27
N SER A 229 -0.58 19.46 4.42
CA SER A 229 0.74 19.83 3.97
C SER A 229 0.87 19.80 2.45
N ALA A 230 1.98 20.30 1.93
CA ALA A 230 2.27 20.22 0.49
C ALA A 230 2.39 18.77 0.02
N PHE A 231 3.03 17.91 0.82
CA PHE A 231 3.16 16.50 0.50
C PHE A 231 1.80 15.77 0.53
N GLU A 232 0.95 16.05 1.51
CA GLU A 232 -0.41 15.51 1.58
C GLU A 232 -1.27 15.97 0.41
N SER A 233 -1.11 17.22 -0.03
CA SER A 233 -1.77 17.75 -1.24
C SER A 233 -1.32 17.00 -2.51
N LEU A 234 -0.03 16.65 -2.62
CA LEU A 234 0.47 15.81 -3.71
C LEU A 234 -0.14 14.41 -3.70
N LEU A 235 -0.26 13.81 -2.51
CA LEU A 235 -0.90 12.48 -2.37
C LEU A 235 -2.37 12.54 -2.77
N ALA A 236 -3.10 13.58 -2.34
CA ALA A 236 -4.49 13.79 -2.74
C ALA A 236 -4.63 13.95 -4.27
N GLU A 237 -3.76 14.73 -4.90
CA GLU A 237 -3.73 14.93 -6.35
C GLU A 237 -3.44 13.63 -7.10
N THR A 238 -2.46 12.87 -6.64
CA THR A 238 -2.08 11.59 -7.25
C THR A 238 -3.21 10.58 -7.16
N GLY A 239 -3.81 10.44 -5.98
CA GLY A 239 -4.95 9.54 -5.76
C GLY A 239 -6.19 9.95 -6.57
N ASP A 240 -6.49 11.24 -6.64
CA ASP A 240 -7.61 11.77 -7.44
C ASP A 240 -7.46 11.44 -8.92
N LYS A 241 -6.27 11.68 -9.49
CA LYS A 241 -5.96 11.37 -10.89
C LYS A 241 -6.01 9.87 -11.18
N MET A 242 -5.55 9.04 -10.25
CA MET A 242 -5.65 7.59 -10.38
C MET A 242 -7.09 7.11 -10.36
N LEU A 243 -7.91 7.59 -9.42
CA LEU A 243 -9.35 7.28 -9.34
C LEU A 243 -10.11 7.76 -10.57
N HIS A 244 -9.77 8.96 -11.07
CA HIS A 244 -10.34 9.48 -12.32
C HIS A 244 -10.05 8.55 -13.49
N TYR A 245 -8.81 8.12 -13.62
CA TYR A 245 -8.39 7.22 -14.70
C TYR A 245 -9.12 5.88 -14.64
N GLU A 246 -9.20 5.24 -13.48
CA GLU A 246 -9.90 3.97 -13.33
C GLU A 246 -11.39 4.11 -13.56
N SER A 247 -12.03 5.15 -12.99
CA SER A 247 -13.45 5.41 -13.13
C SER A 247 -13.87 5.66 -14.58
N THR A 248 -13.06 6.41 -15.35
CA THR A 248 -13.41 6.80 -16.73
C THR A 248 -13.01 5.77 -17.77
N ARG A 249 -11.98 4.98 -17.50
CA ARG A 249 -11.48 3.96 -18.44
C ARG A 249 -12.10 2.59 -18.23
N TYR A 250 -12.37 2.22 -16.97
CA TYR A 250 -12.79 0.87 -16.59
C TYR A 250 -14.16 0.81 -15.92
N ASP A 251 -14.79 1.95 -15.66
CA ASP A 251 -16.08 2.06 -14.97
C ASP A 251 -16.06 1.42 -13.57
N GLU A 252 -14.91 1.43 -12.91
CA GLU A 252 -14.70 0.80 -11.60
C GLU A 252 -13.95 1.73 -10.64
N GLN A 253 -14.14 1.49 -9.34
CA GLN A 253 -13.36 2.09 -8.26
C GLN A 253 -13.00 1.04 -7.21
N ARG A 254 -11.89 1.28 -6.50
CA ARG A 254 -11.39 0.48 -5.38
C ARG A 254 -10.99 1.37 -4.24
N LEU A 255 -10.76 0.77 -3.07
CA LEU A 255 -10.21 1.49 -1.94
C LEU A 255 -8.85 2.11 -2.30
N ILE A 256 -8.54 3.23 -1.66
CA ILE A 256 -7.22 3.84 -1.77
C ILE A 256 -6.68 4.12 -0.37
N SER A 257 -5.37 4.02 -0.23
CA SER A 257 -4.67 4.39 0.98
C SER A 257 -3.32 5.02 0.66
N PHE A 258 -2.88 5.89 1.56
CA PHE A 258 -1.55 6.48 1.53
C PHE A 258 -0.77 5.90 2.69
N SER A 259 0.26 5.09 2.37
CA SER A 259 1.01 4.36 3.40
C SER A 259 1.83 5.31 4.27
N SER A 260 1.87 5.03 5.57
CA SER A 260 2.71 5.72 6.54
C SER A 260 3.34 4.72 7.50
N GLY A 261 4.17 5.19 8.38
CA GLY A 261 4.84 4.41 9.43
C GLY A 261 5.17 5.31 10.61
N ASN A 262 5.85 4.78 11.63
CA ASN A 262 6.20 5.54 12.82
C ASN A 262 7.08 6.77 12.56
N ALA A 263 7.85 6.79 11.46
CA ALA A 263 8.65 7.96 11.08
C ALA A 263 7.79 9.13 10.58
N THR A 264 6.64 8.83 9.98
CA THR A 264 5.73 9.82 9.36
C THR A 264 4.30 9.73 9.88
N ASP A 265 4.06 9.08 11.02
CA ASP A 265 2.72 9.01 11.62
C ASP A 265 2.18 10.43 11.97
N PRO A 266 0.87 10.59 12.17
CA PRO A 266 0.24 11.91 12.31
C PRO A 266 0.48 12.60 13.64
N PHE A 267 1.23 11.97 14.58
CA PHE A 267 1.33 12.47 15.95
C PHE A 267 2.45 13.49 16.17
N ASP A 268 2.21 14.42 17.07
CA ASP A 268 3.23 15.25 17.67
C ASP A 268 3.88 14.51 18.84
N TYR A 269 5.21 14.50 18.84
CA TYR A 269 6.02 13.84 19.86
C TYR A 269 6.61 14.87 20.83
N PRO A 270 6.77 14.51 22.13
CA PRO A 270 7.61 15.29 23.00
C PRO A 270 8.98 15.56 22.37
N LYS A 271 9.49 16.76 22.53
CA LYS A 271 10.69 17.24 21.84
C LYS A 271 11.89 16.29 21.96
N GLU A 272 12.11 15.74 23.15
CA GLU A 272 13.23 14.84 23.43
C GLU A 272 13.11 13.54 22.65
N ILE A 273 11.88 13.04 22.45
CA ILE A 273 11.57 11.84 21.70
C ILE A 273 11.72 12.11 20.20
N ALA A 274 11.16 13.23 19.72
CA ALA A 274 11.29 13.62 18.31
C ALA A 274 12.77 13.81 17.91
N GLU A 275 13.59 14.42 18.77
CA GLU A 275 15.01 14.59 18.54
C GLU A 275 15.77 13.25 18.55
N TYR A 276 15.43 12.34 19.48
CA TYR A 276 16.06 11.03 19.58
C TYR A 276 15.80 10.17 18.33
N PHE A 277 14.55 10.10 17.87
CA PHE A 277 14.16 9.35 16.66
C PHE A 277 14.33 10.15 15.38
N ARG A 278 14.80 11.41 15.46
CA ARG A 278 14.93 12.33 14.32
C ARG A 278 13.64 12.51 13.54
N LYS A 279 12.49 12.43 14.23
CA LYS A 279 11.19 12.62 13.60
C LYS A 279 11.06 14.05 13.10
N CYS A 280 10.98 14.24 11.79
CA CYS A 280 10.94 15.55 11.15
C CYS A 280 9.73 15.75 10.24
N ALA A 281 8.90 14.72 10.03
CA ALA A 281 7.76 14.77 9.14
C ALA A 281 6.51 14.10 9.74
N ARG A 282 5.36 14.46 9.19
CA ARG A 282 4.05 13.84 9.50
C ARG A 282 3.26 13.72 8.21
N ILE A 283 2.45 12.68 8.13
CA ILE A 283 1.43 12.50 7.11
C ILE A 283 0.15 12.12 7.83
N ASP A 284 -0.84 12.98 7.77
CA ASP A 284 -2.16 12.73 8.32
C ASP A 284 -3.17 12.51 7.18
N THR A 285 -3.55 11.26 6.97
CA THR A 285 -4.52 10.93 5.92
C THR A 285 -5.91 11.49 6.18
N GLU A 286 -6.23 11.95 7.40
CA GLU A 286 -7.46 12.71 7.70
C GLU A 286 -7.50 14.08 7.00
N HIS A 287 -6.34 14.60 6.58
CA HIS A 287 -6.27 15.80 5.77
C HIS A 287 -6.67 15.57 4.30
N ILE A 288 -6.82 14.32 3.87
CA ILE A 288 -7.27 13.95 2.52
C ILE A 288 -8.69 13.40 2.63
N THR A 289 -9.64 14.08 2.03
CA THR A 289 -11.06 13.77 2.17
C THR A 289 -11.65 13.24 0.87
N ALA A 290 -12.40 12.14 0.96
CA ALA A 290 -13.19 11.61 -0.15
C ALA A 290 -14.40 12.52 -0.44
N THR A 291 -14.70 12.71 -1.73
CA THR A 291 -15.95 13.36 -2.18
C THR A 291 -17.04 12.30 -2.39
N ASP A 292 -18.29 12.74 -2.60
CA ASP A 292 -19.41 11.84 -2.92
C ASP A 292 -19.22 11.03 -4.21
N LYS A 293 -18.27 11.42 -5.06
CA LYS A 293 -17.94 10.69 -6.29
C LYS A 293 -16.99 9.52 -6.06
N PHE A 294 -16.31 9.48 -4.94
CA PHE A 294 -15.47 8.36 -4.55
C PHE A 294 -16.27 7.36 -3.71
N ILE A 295 -16.93 6.43 -4.41
CA ILE A 295 -17.89 5.49 -3.81
C ILE A 295 -17.26 4.33 -3.04
N SER A 296 -15.99 4.01 -3.30
CA SER A 296 -15.27 2.94 -2.57
C SER A 296 -14.72 3.43 -1.23
N GLY A 297 -14.25 4.68 -1.18
CA GLY A 297 -13.69 5.27 0.02
C GLY A 297 -12.22 4.93 0.27
N GLN A 298 -11.68 5.48 1.35
CA GLN A 298 -10.27 5.36 1.71
C GLN A 298 -10.09 4.68 3.07
N PHE A 299 -8.88 4.18 3.32
CA PHE A 299 -8.46 3.64 4.60
C PHE A 299 -7.06 4.15 4.95
N ALA A 300 -6.76 4.25 6.24
CA ALA A 300 -5.43 4.55 6.71
C ALA A 300 -4.59 3.28 6.79
N SER A 301 -3.33 3.33 6.39
CA SER A 301 -2.44 2.17 6.39
C SER A 301 -1.08 2.50 6.99
N TYR A 302 -0.64 1.62 7.89
CA TYR A 302 0.58 1.81 8.65
C TYR A 302 1.48 0.59 8.60
N SER A 303 2.77 0.82 8.32
CA SER A 303 3.84 -0.11 8.65
C SER A 303 4.13 0.02 10.14
N ALA A 304 3.80 -0.99 10.94
CA ALA A 304 3.98 -0.98 12.38
C ALA A 304 4.37 -2.36 12.90
N SER A 305 5.64 -2.50 13.30
CA SER A 305 6.17 -3.72 13.92
C SER A 305 6.57 -3.47 15.37
N PRO A 306 6.29 -4.37 16.32
CA PRO A 306 6.70 -4.20 17.70
C PRO A 306 8.22 -4.14 17.91
N TYR A 307 8.99 -4.46 16.88
CA TYR A 307 10.46 -4.42 16.88
C TYR A 307 11.04 -3.19 16.16
N ASP A 308 10.18 -2.27 15.72
CA ASP A 308 10.58 -1.15 14.90
C ASP A 308 11.36 -0.13 15.73
N GLN A 309 12.67 0.02 15.44
CA GLN A 309 13.63 0.98 15.98
C GLN A 309 13.57 1.23 17.50
N ASP A 310 13.18 0.24 18.31
CA ASP A 310 12.92 0.40 19.76
C ASP A 310 11.92 1.51 20.12
N TYR A 311 11.20 1.98 19.13
CA TYR A 311 10.24 3.04 19.24
C TYR A 311 9.25 2.78 20.38
N PHE A 312 8.72 1.57 20.43
CA PHE A 312 7.77 1.18 21.46
C PHE A 312 8.40 0.99 22.85
N SER A 313 9.70 0.73 22.92
CA SER A 313 10.38 0.58 24.22
C SER A 313 10.48 1.91 24.98
N CYS A 314 10.50 3.03 24.28
CA CYS A 314 10.47 4.34 24.92
C CYS A 314 9.17 4.55 25.73
N MET A 315 8.05 3.99 25.30
CA MET A 315 6.78 4.04 26.02
C MET A 315 6.79 3.21 27.32
N GLU A 316 7.64 2.20 27.42
CA GLU A 316 7.75 1.36 28.62
C GLU A 316 8.48 2.07 29.76
N TYR A 317 9.54 2.80 29.44
CA TYR A 317 10.54 3.27 30.41
C TYR A 317 10.41 4.74 30.79
N THR A 318 9.63 5.50 30.06
CA THR A 318 9.59 6.94 30.26
C THR A 318 8.26 7.42 30.85
N THR A 319 8.28 8.69 31.31
CA THR A 319 7.07 9.47 31.56
C THR A 319 6.33 9.80 30.25
N TRP A 320 6.78 9.25 29.13
CA TRP A 320 6.15 9.40 27.83
C TRP A 320 4.83 8.63 27.78
N ASN A 321 3.78 9.33 28.07
CA ASN A 321 2.44 8.79 28.18
C ASN A 321 1.40 9.58 27.38
N SER A 322 1.88 10.43 26.46
CA SER A 322 1.02 11.21 25.58
C SER A 322 1.67 11.47 24.23
N LEU A 323 0.87 11.43 23.17
CA LEU A 323 1.18 11.85 21.81
C LEU A 323 0.11 12.85 21.36
N SER A 324 0.51 13.94 20.71
CA SER A 324 -0.43 15.01 20.30
C SER A 324 -1.36 15.44 21.43
N ASP A 325 -0.80 15.63 22.64
CA ASP A 325 -1.54 15.94 23.87
C ASP A 325 -2.60 14.90 24.31
N LYS A 326 -2.72 13.78 23.58
CA LYS A 326 -3.57 12.65 23.97
C LYS A 326 -2.80 11.74 24.91
N LYS A 327 -3.40 11.48 26.07
CA LYS A 327 -2.86 10.52 27.02
C LYS A 327 -3.01 9.10 26.47
N ILE A 328 -1.90 8.34 26.45
CA ILE A 328 -1.94 6.94 26.05
C ILE A 328 -2.57 6.13 27.19
N ASP A 329 -3.66 5.44 26.91
CA ASP A 329 -4.32 4.55 27.86
C ASP A 329 -3.74 3.14 27.78
N PHE A 330 -3.15 2.70 28.88
CA PHE A 330 -2.59 1.36 29.02
C PHE A 330 -3.49 0.41 29.84
N SER A 331 -4.69 0.84 30.26
CA SER A 331 -5.54 0.06 31.17
C SER A 331 -5.83 -1.37 30.66
N ASP A 332 -6.11 -1.50 29.35
CA ASP A 332 -6.39 -2.76 28.69
C ASP A 332 -5.22 -3.24 27.79
N CYS A 333 -4.09 -2.53 27.84
CA CYS A 333 -2.91 -2.84 27.06
C CYS A 333 -1.82 -3.45 27.93
N ILE A 334 -2.11 -4.66 28.43
CA ILE A 334 -1.22 -5.42 29.30
C ILE A 334 -0.89 -6.76 28.62
N THR A 335 0.37 -7.10 28.62
CA THR A 335 0.87 -8.41 28.14
C THR A 335 0.52 -9.52 29.14
N PRO A 336 0.53 -10.80 28.77
CA PRO A 336 0.26 -11.90 29.68
C PRO A 336 1.18 -11.97 30.90
N ASP A 337 2.40 -11.42 30.82
CA ASP A 337 3.35 -11.32 31.92
C ASP A 337 3.19 -10.05 32.77
N GLY A 338 2.12 -9.27 32.53
CA GLY A 338 1.74 -8.11 33.34
C GLY A 338 2.46 -6.81 32.99
N LYS A 339 3.19 -6.75 31.87
CA LYS A 339 3.83 -5.52 31.39
C LYS A 339 2.89 -4.72 30.51
N ARG A 340 3.24 -3.45 30.26
CA ARG A 340 2.54 -2.62 29.28
C ARG A 340 2.73 -3.17 27.88
N ASN A 341 1.63 -3.37 27.15
CA ASN A 341 1.65 -3.66 25.72
C ASN A 341 1.63 -2.35 24.94
N THR A 342 2.82 -1.80 24.69
CA THR A 342 2.99 -0.51 24.02
C THR A 342 2.60 -0.58 22.55
N TYR A 343 2.79 -1.73 21.90
CA TYR A 343 2.36 -1.95 20.52
C TYR A 343 0.84 -1.83 20.37
N ARG A 344 0.07 -2.56 21.17
CA ARG A 344 -1.39 -2.45 21.17
C ARG A 344 -1.87 -1.05 21.49
N ALA A 345 -1.23 -0.38 22.47
CA ALA A 345 -1.59 0.98 22.85
C ALA A 345 -1.38 1.99 21.71
N TYR A 346 -0.29 1.87 20.97
CA TYR A 346 -0.01 2.69 19.80
C TYR A 346 -1.01 2.44 18.66
N LEU A 347 -1.29 1.18 18.34
CA LEU A 347 -2.28 0.81 17.32
C LEU A 347 -3.67 1.35 17.68
N ARG A 348 -4.05 1.27 18.96
CA ARG A 348 -5.29 1.85 19.45
C ARG A 348 -5.33 3.37 19.24
N LEU A 349 -4.24 4.07 19.54
CA LEU A 349 -4.13 5.50 19.33
C LEU A 349 -4.29 5.88 17.86
N LEU A 350 -3.67 5.12 16.94
CA LEU A 350 -3.88 5.28 15.50
C LEU A 350 -5.35 5.07 15.12
N ASN A 351 -5.97 4.01 15.62
CA ASN A 351 -7.38 3.75 15.34
C ASN A 351 -8.31 4.85 15.88
N GLU A 352 -8.03 5.37 17.07
CA GLU A 352 -8.82 6.46 17.66
C GLU A 352 -8.63 7.80 16.94
N HIS A 353 -7.45 8.02 16.33
CA HIS A 353 -7.16 9.21 15.54
C HIS A 353 -8.00 9.27 14.27
N HIS A 354 -8.14 8.15 13.57
CA HIS A 354 -8.79 8.09 12.26
C HIS A 354 -10.31 7.95 12.35
N THR A 355 -11.00 8.55 11.39
CA THR A 355 -12.45 8.37 11.17
C THR A 355 -12.76 7.24 10.20
N MET A 356 -11.76 6.79 9.44
CA MET A 356 -11.80 5.71 8.46
C MET A 356 -11.24 4.40 9.00
N PRO A 357 -11.40 3.26 8.29
CA PRO A 357 -10.74 2.00 8.65
C PRO A 357 -9.22 2.17 8.72
N VAL A 358 -8.58 1.48 9.66
CA VAL A 358 -7.12 1.46 9.81
C VAL A 358 -6.63 0.03 9.58
N LEU A 359 -5.60 -0.16 8.77
CA LEU A 359 -4.90 -1.43 8.56
C LEU A 359 -3.43 -1.33 8.99
N ALA A 360 -2.94 -2.34 9.72
CA ALA A 360 -1.52 -2.58 9.87
C ALA A 360 -1.03 -3.33 8.63
N VAL A 361 -0.58 -2.58 7.60
CA VAL A 361 -0.25 -3.17 6.31
C VAL A 361 1.11 -3.84 6.27
N GLU A 362 1.91 -3.67 7.31
CA GLU A 362 3.17 -4.38 7.49
C GLU A 362 3.44 -4.56 8.98
N PHE A 363 3.58 -5.82 9.40
CA PHE A 363 3.93 -6.19 10.77
C PHE A 363 4.63 -7.55 10.76
N GLY A 364 5.31 -7.88 11.85
CA GLY A 364 5.90 -9.20 12.02
C GLY A 364 7.30 -9.16 12.59
N ALA A 365 8.02 -10.26 12.43
CA ALA A 365 9.39 -10.43 12.88
C ALA A 365 10.20 -11.19 11.83
N ALA A 366 11.47 -10.78 11.66
CA ALA A 366 12.38 -11.43 10.74
C ALA A 366 12.91 -12.76 11.32
N THR A 367 12.89 -13.81 10.52
CA THR A 367 13.69 -15.02 10.77
C THR A 367 15.05 -14.86 10.09
N GLY A 368 16.11 -15.23 10.78
CA GLY A 368 17.46 -15.16 10.23
C GLY A 368 18.40 -16.07 11.01
N ARG A 369 19.47 -16.52 10.35
CA ARG A 369 20.55 -17.28 11.00
C ARG A 369 21.47 -16.41 11.87
N GLY A 370 21.23 -15.10 11.90
CA GLY A 370 21.99 -14.12 12.64
C GLY A 370 21.14 -12.93 13.00
N GLU A 371 21.71 -12.05 13.78
CA GLU A 371 21.13 -10.78 14.14
C GLU A 371 21.13 -9.86 12.91
N ILE A 372 19.96 -9.33 12.59
CA ILE A 372 19.80 -8.43 11.44
C ILE A 372 20.11 -7.00 11.89
N GLN A 373 19.63 -6.65 13.09
CA GLN A 373 19.83 -5.36 13.70
C GLN A 373 19.78 -5.47 15.22
N GLU A 374 20.68 -4.78 15.91
CA GLU A 374 20.66 -4.61 17.36
C GLU A 374 20.54 -3.13 17.70
N ASN A 375 19.62 -2.79 18.60
CA ASN A 375 19.61 -1.47 19.19
C ASN A 375 20.67 -1.40 20.29
N PRO A 376 21.65 -0.47 20.20
CA PRO A 376 22.75 -0.40 21.13
C PRO A 376 22.34 0.08 22.53
N VAL A 377 21.12 0.58 22.71
CA VAL A 377 20.63 1.10 24.01
C VAL A 377 19.83 0.04 24.75
N THR A 378 18.94 -0.68 24.06
CA THR A 378 18.02 -1.64 24.66
C THR A 378 18.49 -3.09 24.53
N SER A 379 19.54 -3.33 23.71
CA SER A 379 20.02 -4.67 23.33
C SER A 379 18.92 -5.55 22.73
N ARG A 380 17.89 -4.94 22.16
CA ARG A 380 16.90 -5.68 21.37
C ARG A 380 17.44 -5.90 19.97
N GLY A 381 17.41 -7.14 19.53
CA GLY A 381 17.83 -7.55 18.20
C GLY A 381 16.65 -7.96 17.33
N LEU A 382 16.80 -7.76 16.03
CA LEU A 382 15.98 -8.40 15.00
C LEU A 382 16.72 -9.60 14.42
N GLY A 383 16.06 -10.73 14.33
CA GLY A 383 16.67 -11.97 13.85
C GLY A 383 16.77 -13.04 14.94
N TYR A 384 17.48 -14.09 14.64
CA TYR A 384 17.63 -15.29 15.50
C TYR A 384 16.33 -16.05 15.83
N TYR A 385 15.18 -15.59 15.39
CA TYR A 385 13.93 -16.31 15.64
C TYR A 385 13.85 -17.57 14.79
N SER A 386 13.44 -18.66 15.42
CA SER A 386 13.01 -19.84 14.69
C SER A 386 11.66 -19.56 14.00
N GLU A 387 11.33 -20.33 12.97
CA GLU A 387 10.03 -20.22 12.29
C GLU A 387 8.84 -20.37 13.26
N LYS A 388 8.99 -21.20 14.30
CA LYS A 388 7.97 -21.38 15.33
C LYS A 388 7.80 -20.13 16.20
N GLU A 389 8.89 -19.48 16.56
CA GLU A 389 8.86 -18.22 17.32
C GLU A 389 8.29 -17.10 16.46
N GLN A 390 8.68 -17.01 15.19
CA GLN A 390 8.11 -16.08 14.25
C GLN A 390 6.58 -16.27 14.14
N GLY A 391 6.12 -17.50 13.96
CA GLY A 391 4.70 -17.81 13.89
C GLY A 391 3.93 -17.35 15.14
N LYS A 392 4.53 -17.55 16.34
CA LYS A 392 3.92 -17.05 17.58
C LYS A 392 3.86 -15.51 17.61
N ILE A 393 4.95 -14.84 17.23
CA ILE A 393 5.00 -13.38 17.18
C ILE A 393 3.95 -12.82 16.21
N LEU A 394 3.78 -13.44 15.03
CA LEU A 394 2.78 -13.04 14.05
C LEU A 394 1.35 -13.15 14.60
N VAL A 395 1.05 -14.23 15.32
CA VAL A 395 -0.26 -14.41 15.97
C VAL A 395 -0.46 -13.37 17.06
N ASP A 396 0.51 -13.19 17.95
CA ASP A 396 0.45 -12.20 19.04
C ASP A 396 0.25 -10.76 18.46
N CYS A 397 0.96 -10.40 17.38
CA CYS A 397 0.79 -9.12 16.70
C CYS A 397 -0.62 -8.97 16.10
N TYR A 398 -1.13 -10.00 15.43
CA TYR A 398 -2.46 -9.93 14.82
C TYR A 398 -3.56 -9.83 15.89
N GLU A 399 -3.44 -10.54 17.00
CA GLU A 399 -4.34 -10.39 18.16
C GLU A 399 -4.31 -8.97 18.72
N ASP A 400 -3.13 -8.35 18.80
CA ASP A 400 -2.97 -6.95 19.21
C ASP A 400 -3.62 -5.96 18.24
N ILE A 401 -3.46 -6.19 16.93
CA ILE A 401 -4.09 -5.40 15.86
C ILE A 401 -5.61 -5.43 16.02
N MET A 402 -6.19 -6.61 16.17
CA MET A 402 -7.64 -6.77 16.32
C MET A 402 -8.14 -6.20 17.65
N ALA A 403 -7.41 -6.41 18.75
CA ALA A 403 -7.75 -5.86 20.07
C ALA A 403 -7.63 -4.33 20.12
N ALA A 404 -6.82 -3.71 19.27
CA ALA A 404 -6.73 -2.27 19.11
C ALA A 404 -7.89 -1.69 18.27
N GLY A 405 -8.74 -2.53 17.67
CA GLY A 405 -9.91 -2.15 16.89
C GLY A 405 -9.62 -1.82 15.41
N LEU A 406 -8.47 -2.23 14.88
CA LEU A 406 -8.15 -2.09 13.46
C LEU A 406 -9.02 -3.03 12.61
N SER A 407 -9.13 -2.74 11.32
CA SER A 407 -9.88 -3.57 10.36
C SER A 407 -9.07 -4.78 9.86
N GLY A 408 -7.88 -5.01 10.42
CA GLY A 408 -7.00 -6.12 10.15
C GLY A 408 -5.54 -5.71 9.89
N GLY A 409 -4.79 -6.68 9.39
CA GLY A 409 -3.39 -6.48 9.07
C GLY A 409 -2.89 -7.52 8.06
#